data_b2e1a019db83e020134411c0537fe27a
#
_entry.id   b2e1a019db83e020134411c0537fe27a
#
_cell.length_a   1.000
_cell.length_b   1.000
_cell.length_c   1.000
_cell.angle_alpha   90.00
_cell.angle_beta   90.00
_cell.angle_gamma   90.00
#
_symmetry.space_group_name_H-M   'P 1'
#
loop_
_entity.id
_entity.type
_entity.pdbx_description
1 polymer ?
#
loop_
_entity_poly.entity_id
_entity_poly.type
_entity_poly.pdbx_seq_one_letter_code
_entity_poly.pdbx_strand_id
1 'polypeptide(L)'
;HPICEYLEQLEWDGQERIRYVLQRYMGADASDFVYEVVKHFLMEALSRIYRPGCKADEMLCLVGQQGAGKSTFFRFLALNDDWFSDDLKQLNDSKIYEHLRGHWIMEMSEMIAAISAKSNEEIKSFLTRQKDTYRNPYDKYEEDRKRQCIFAGSTNTRQFIPFDRTGA
;
A
#
# COMPACT_ATOMS: atom_id res chain seq x y z
N HIS A 1 18.12 -8.44 2.32
CA HIS A 1 17.14 -7.51 1.70
C HIS A 1 17.23 -6.15 2.41
N PRO A 2 17.45 -5.03 1.70
CA PRO A 2 17.75 -3.74 2.35
C PRO A 2 16.74 -3.34 3.43
N ILE A 3 15.44 -3.55 3.18
CA ILE A 3 14.39 -3.24 4.17
C ILE A 3 14.49 -4.16 5.39
N CYS A 4 14.74 -5.47 5.23
CA CYS A 4 14.93 -6.38 6.37
C CYS A 4 16.14 -5.96 7.20
N GLU A 5 17.27 -5.70 6.55
CA GLU A 5 18.51 -5.28 7.20
C GLU A 5 18.34 -3.99 8.01
N TYR A 6 17.56 -3.05 7.48
CA TYR A 6 17.20 -1.84 8.20
C TYR A 6 16.31 -2.13 9.42
N LEU A 7 15.24 -2.91 9.23
CA LEU A 7 14.26 -3.21 10.27
C LEU A 7 14.88 -4.03 11.43
N GLU A 8 15.80 -4.95 11.11
CA GLU A 8 16.48 -5.79 12.11
C GLU A 8 17.48 -5.01 12.99
N GLN A 9 17.86 -3.80 12.59
CA GLN A 9 18.70 -2.92 13.40
C GLN A 9 17.90 -2.05 14.38
N LEU A 10 16.55 -2.04 14.26
CA LEU A 10 15.72 -1.23 15.13
C LEU A 10 15.51 -1.89 16.49
N GLU A 11 15.67 -1.10 17.55
CA GLU A 11 15.33 -1.48 18.91
C GLU A 11 14.07 -0.74 19.36
N TRP A 12 13.15 -1.48 19.94
CA TRP A 12 11.92 -0.88 20.48
C TRP A 12 12.19 -0.16 21.80
N ASP A 13 11.85 1.11 21.85
CA ASP A 13 12.03 1.97 23.02
C ASP A 13 10.86 1.90 24.05
N GLY A 14 9.90 1.00 23.86
CA GLY A 14 8.75 0.82 24.74
C GLY A 14 7.61 1.81 24.55
N GLN A 15 7.67 2.69 23.51
CA GLN A 15 6.64 3.69 23.29
C GLN A 15 5.57 3.21 22.30
N GLU A 16 4.31 3.26 22.67
CA GLU A 16 3.16 2.94 21.83
C GLU A 16 2.85 4.09 20.85
N ARG A 17 3.47 4.07 19.66
CA ARG A 17 3.24 5.11 18.63
C ARG A 17 2.09 4.80 17.69
N ILE A 18 1.92 3.53 17.35
CA ILE A 18 0.94 3.11 16.33
C ILE A 18 -0.48 3.48 16.72
N ARG A 19 -0.85 3.36 17.99
CA ARG A 19 -2.20 3.66 18.50
C ARG A 19 -2.63 5.10 18.19
N TYR A 20 -1.70 6.03 18.20
CA TYR A 20 -1.99 7.45 18.09
C TYR A 20 -1.47 8.11 16.80
N VAL A 21 -0.87 7.34 15.90
CA VAL A 21 -0.16 7.89 14.73
C VAL A 21 -1.10 8.67 13.80
N LEU A 22 -2.25 8.13 13.45
CA LEU A 22 -3.21 8.83 12.58
C LEU A 22 -3.91 9.98 13.29
N GLN A 23 -4.18 9.87 14.59
CA GLN A 23 -4.71 10.97 15.38
C GLN A 23 -3.71 12.15 15.41
N ARG A 24 -2.45 11.87 15.70
CA ARG A 24 -1.42 12.91 15.89
C ARG A 24 -1.05 13.60 14.59
N TYR A 25 -0.93 12.85 13.50
CA TYR A 25 -0.37 13.37 12.25
C TYR A 25 -1.42 13.64 11.17
N MET A 26 -2.57 12.99 11.23
CA MET A 26 -3.63 13.09 10.22
C MET A 26 -4.94 13.67 10.77
N GLY A 27 -5.05 13.92 12.07
CA GLY A 27 -6.27 14.43 12.70
C GLY A 27 -7.43 13.45 12.66
N ALA A 28 -7.16 12.15 12.56
CA ALA A 28 -8.19 11.11 12.62
C ALA A 28 -8.76 10.98 14.04
N ASP A 29 -9.98 10.47 14.15
CA ASP A 29 -10.59 10.18 15.45
C ASP A 29 -9.79 9.11 16.19
N ALA A 30 -9.62 9.29 17.50
CA ALA A 30 -9.02 8.28 18.36
C ALA A 30 -10.03 7.16 18.61
N SER A 31 -9.91 6.06 17.87
CA SER A 31 -10.76 4.89 18.04
C SER A 31 -9.96 3.60 17.93
N ASP A 32 -10.45 2.54 18.54
CA ASP A 32 -9.85 1.21 18.43
C ASP A 32 -9.90 0.71 16.97
N PHE A 33 -10.93 1.09 16.21
CA PHE A 33 -11.02 0.78 14.79
C PHE A 33 -9.84 1.37 14.01
N VAL A 34 -9.57 2.67 14.17
CA VAL A 34 -8.45 3.36 13.50
C VAL A 34 -7.12 2.72 13.87
N TYR A 35 -6.94 2.38 15.14
CA TYR A 35 -5.75 1.69 15.60
C TYR A 35 -5.57 0.31 14.94
N GLU A 36 -6.60 -0.53 14.95
CA GLU A 36 -6.52 -1.88 14.37
C GLU A 36 -6.27 -1.82 12.85
N VAL A 37 -6.90 -0.90 12.13
CA VAL A 37 -6.66 -0.71 10.68
C VAL A 37 -5.21 -0.36 10.39
N VAL A 38 -4.62 0.59 11.10
CA VAL A 38 -3.21 0.96 10.92
C VAL A 38 -2.27 -0.18 11.29
N LYS A 39 -2.53 -0.82 12.42
CA LYS A 39 -1.75 -1.97 12.89
C LYS A 39 -1.77 -3.09 11.85
N HIS A 40 -2.95 -3.41 11.31
CA HIS A 40 -3.11 -4.44 10.29
C HIS A 40 -2.32 -4.11 9.02
N PHE A 41 -2.46 -2.90 8.52
CA PHE A 41 -1.70 -2.41 7.38
C PHE A 41 -0.17 -2.56 7.58
N LEU A 42 0.35 -2.16 8.74
CA LEU A 42 1.77 -2.28 9.04
C LEU A 42 2.22 -3.74 9.18
N MET A 43 1.37 -4.61 9.77
CA MET A 43 1.64 -6.04 9.85
C MET A 43 1.68 -6.72 8.48
N GLU A 44 0.80 -6.34 7.56
CA GLU A 44 0.85 -6.81 6.17
C GLU A 44 2.11 -6.32 5.46
N ALA A 45 2.49 -5.04 5.66
CA ALA A 45 3.71 -4.47 5.11
C ALA A 45 4.96 -5.27 5.54
N LEU A 46 5.10 -5.55 6.83
CA LEU A 46 6.17 -6.38 7.37
C LEU A 46 6.10 -7.80 6.81
N SER A 47 4.91 -8.39 6.78
CA SER A 47 4.72 -9.75 6.29
C SER A 47 5.15 -9.91 4.84
N ARG A 48 4.88 -8.94 3.97
CA ARG A 48 5.30 -8.93 2.56
C ARG A 48 6.82 -8.92 2.39
N ILE A 49 7.54 -8.26 3.27
CA ILE A 49 9.01 -8.20 3.24
C ILE A 49 9.63 -9.49 3.76
N TYR A 50 9.18 -9.97 4.92
CA TYR A 50 9.75 -11.18 5.54
C TYR A 50 9.28 -12.49 4.90
N ARG A 51 8.10 -12.48 4.28
CA ARG A 51 7.50 -13.63 3.59
C ARG A 51 6.94 -13.21 2.22
N PRO A 52 7.83 -12.93 1.23
CA PRO A 52 7.40 -12.49 -0.09
C PRO A 52 6.31 -13.37 -0.69
N GLY A 53 5.26 -12.77 -1.20
CA GLY A 53 4.11 -13.46 -1.75
C GLY A 53 3.09 -13.95 -0.72
N CYS A 54 3.21 -13.58 0.55
CA CYS A 54 2.13 -13.83 1.51
C CYS A 54 0.86 -13.04 1.11
N LYS A 55 -0.28 -13.49 1.62
CA LYS A 55 -1.56 -12.82 1.43
C LYS A 55 -1.53 -11.44 2.09
N ALA A 56 -1.96 -10.41 1.37
CA ALA A 56 -2.17 -9.05 1.82
C ALA A 56 -3.26 -8.46 0.92
N ASP A 57 -4.48 -8.44 1.41
CA ASP A 57 -5.69 -8.18 0.62
C ASP A 57 -6.27 -6.79 0.92
N GLU A 58 -5.73 -6.11 1.91
CA GLU A 58 -6.26 -4.85 2.39
C GLU A 58 -5.41 -3.67 1.94
N MET A 59 -6.05 -2.52 1.83
CA MET A 59 -5.41 -1.27 1.47
C MET A 59 -5.86 -0.18 2.44
N LEU A 60 -4.92 0.43 3.16
CA LEU A 60 -5.21 1.60 3.98
C LEU A 60 -5.49 2.80 3.08
N CYS A 61 -6.71 3.34 3.13
CA CYS A 61 -7.11 4.54 2.41
C CYS A 61 -7.27 5.73 3.34
N LEU A 62 -6.52 6.80 3.11
CA LEU A 62 -6.66 8.07 3.81
C LEU A 62 -7.58 9.01 3.02
N VAL A 63 -8.65 9.46 3.68
CA VAL A 63 -9.62 10.39 3.11
C VAL A 63 -9.48 11.74 3.80
N GLY A 64 -9.31 12.81 3.04
CA GLY A 64 -9.16 14.16 3.61
C GLY A 64 -8.87 15.21 2.56
N GLN A 65 -8.87 16.46 2.94
CA GLN A 65 -8.64 17.58 2.04
C GLN A 65 -7.29 17.49 1.31
N GLN A 66 -7.22 18.14 0.16
CA GLN A 66 -5.96 18.31 -0.55
C GLN A 66 -4.95 19.07 0.34
N GLY A 67 -3.69 18.65 0.29
CA GLY A 67 -2.65 19.27 1.13
C GLY A 67 -2.60 18.78 2.59
N ALA A 68 -3.47 17.84 3.00
CA ALA A 68 -3.49 17.31 4.37
C ALA A 68 -2.30 16.37 4.69
N GLY A 69 -1.34 16.20 3.79
CA GLY A 69 -0.13 15.39 4.03
C GLY A 69 -0.32 13.89 3.90
N LYS A 70 -1.40 13.41 3.26
CA LYS A 70 -1.71 11.97 3.13
C LYS A 70 -0.57 11.17 2.47
N SER A 71 -0.11 11.62 1.31
CA SER A 71 1.02 10.98 0.59
C SER A 71 2.34 11.11 1.36
N THR A 72 2.54 12.25 2.02
CA THR A 72 3.70 12.47 2.89
C THR A 72 3.71 11.46 4.05
N PHE A 73 2.55 11.16 4.62
CA PHE A 73 2.42 10.15 5.68
C PHE A 73 2.86 8.76 5.19
N PHE A 74 2.38 8.30 4.03
CA PHE A 74 2.79 7.01 3.47
C PHE A 74 4.27 6.98 3.11
N ARG A 75 4.82 8.08 2.60
CA ARG A 75 6.25 8.21 2.30
C ARG A 75 7.10 8.06 3.58
N PHE A 76 6.70 8.67 4.68
CA PHE A 76 7.38 8.49 5.98
C PHE A 76 7.26 7.06 6.52
N LEU A 77 6.11 6.39 6.32
CA LEU A 77 5.96 4.99 6.71
C LEU A 77 6.87 4.05 5.91
N ALA A 78 7.22 4.40 4.69
CA ALA A 78 8.15 3.64 3.88
C ALA A 78 9.62 3.77 4.34
N LEU A 79 9.93 4.71 5.24
CA LEU A 79 11.23 4.96 5.88
C LEU A 79 12.32 5.50 4.95
N ASN A 80 12.27 5.22 3.66
CA ASN A 80 13.20 5.69 2.65
C ASN A 80 12.42 6.05 1.38
N ASP A 81 12.77 7.15 0.73
CA ASP A 81 12.13 7.60 -0.50
C ASP A 81 12.23 6.55 -1.63
N ASP A 82 13.32 5.81 -1.71
CA ASP A 82 13.51 4.73 -2.69
C ASP A 82 12.56 3.53 -2.47
N TRP A 83 11.94 3.42 -1.30
CA TRP A 83 10.99 2.35 -0.97
C TRP A 83 9.53 2.78 -1.10
N PHE A 84 9.28 4.03 -1.48
CA PHE A 84 7.97 4.61 -1.71
C PHE A 84 7.77 4.96 -3.17
N SER A 85 6.55 4.76 -3.69
CA SER A 85 6.15 5.30 -4.98
C SER A 85 4.70 5.75 -4.94
N ASP A 86 4.42 6.90 -5.55
CA ASP A 86 3.09 7.45 -5.79
C ASP A 86 2.76 7.52 -7.30
N ASP A 87 3.58 6.90 -8.14
CA ASP A 87 3.46 6.96 -9.61
C ASP A 87 2.64 5.80 -10.21
N LEU A 88 1.76 5.17 -9.43
CA LEU A 88 0.90 4.10 -9.93
C LEU A 88 -0.40 4.69 -10.53
N LYS A 89 -0.35 5.04 -11.82
CA LYS A 89 -1.46 5.73 -12.52
C LYS A 89 -2.43 4.80 -13.23
N GLN A 90 -1.98 3.65 -13.71
CA GLN A 90 -2.78 2.70 -14.48
C GLN A 90 -2.38 1.26 -14.19
N LEU A 91 -3.37 0.37 -13.97
CA LEU A 91 -3.12 -1.06 -13.74
C LEU A 91 -2.76 -1.85 -15.01
N ASN A 92 -3.06 -1.31 -16.19
CA ASN A 92 -2.84 -1.95 -17.47
C ASN A 92 -1.52 -1.54 -18.14
N ASP A 93 -0.65 -0.82 -17.45
CA ASP A 93 0.69 -0.50 -17.97
C ASP A 93 1.54 -1.77 -17.97
N SER A 94 2.12 -2.11 -19.13
CA SER A 94 3.03 -3.24 -19.27
C SER A 94 4.27 -3.13 -18.37
N LYS A 95 4.61 -1.93 -17.93
CA LYS A 95 5.73 -1.64 -17.03
C LYS A 95 5.34 -1.62 -15.56
N ILE A 96 4.08 -1.85 -15.22
CA ILE A 96 3.62 -1.78 -13.82
C ILE A 96 4.46 -2.68 -12.91
N TYR A 97 4.84 -3.85 -13.38
CA TYR A 97 5.62 -4.81 -12.59
C TYR A 97 7.06 -4.36 -12.36
N GLU A 98 7.62 -3.58 -13.28
CA GLU A 98 8.93 -2.94 -13.08
C GLU A 98 8.83 -1.88 -11.99
N HIS A 99 7.71 -1.11 -11.95
CA HIS A 99 7.44 -0.11 -10.92
C HIS A 99 7.22 -0.72 -9.53
N LEU A 100 6.68 -1.94 -9.42
CA LEU A 100 6.52 -2.60 -8.12
C LEU A 100 7.85 -3.05 -7.52
N ARG A 101 8.87 -3.23 -8.36
CA ARG A 101 10.14 -3.78 -7.94
C ARG A 101 10.95 -2.74 -7.14
N GLY A 102 11.38 -3.14 -5.95
CA GLY A 102 12.19 -2.31 -5.07
C GLY A 102 11.39 -1.39 -4.17
N HIS A 103 10.10 -1.16 -4.44
CA HIS A 103 9.24 -0.38 -3.57
C HIS A 103 8.56 -1.25 -2.51
N TRP A 104 8.35 -0.69 -1.35
CA TRP A 104 7.67 -1.33 -0.23
C TRP A 104 6.22 -0.84 -0.10
N ILE A 105 6.00 0.48 -0.14
CA ILE A 105 4.67 1.09 -0.09
C ILE A 105 4.40 1.80 -1.41
N MET A 106 3.32 1.40 -2.08
CA MET A 106 2.85 1.97 -3.34
C MET A 106 1.55 2.75 -3.11
N GLU A 107 1.53 4.04 -3.39
CA GLU A 107 0.32 4.85 -3.26
C GLU A 107 -0.47 4.90 -4.56
N MET A 108 -1.79 4.70 -4.44
CA MET A 108 -2.77 4.73 -5.53
C MET A 108 -3.74 5.90 -5.35
N SER A 109 -3.28 7.14 -5.51
CA SER A 109 -4.10 8.33 -5.22
C SER A 109 -5.12 8.63 -6.32
N GLU A 110 -4.69 8.78 -7.56
CA GLU A 110 -5.56 9.17 -8.67
C GLU A 110 -6.52 8.05 -9.11
N MET A 111 -6.09 6.81 -9.00
CA MET A 111 -6.90 5.65 -9.37
C MET A 111 -8.10 5.47 -8.46
N ILE A 112 -7.95 5.75 -7.17
CA ILE A 112 -9.06 5.66 -6.20
C ILE A 112 -10.14 6.69 -6.50
N ALA A 113 -9.75 7.89 -6.93
CA ALA A 113 -10.71 8.92 -7.31
C ALA A 113 -11.53 8.58 -8.55
N ALA A 114 -11.02 7.70 -9.42
CA ALA A 114 -11.64 7.30 -10.69
C ALA A 114 -12.32 5.91 -10.64
N ILE A 115 -12.50 5.31 -9.46
CA ILE A 115 -13.08 3.97 -9.33
C ILE A 115 -14.52 3.94 -9.85
N SER A 116 -14.76 3.18 -10.92
CA SER A 116 -16.06 2.71 -11.35
C SER A 116 -16.31 1.29 -10.83
N ALA A 117 -17.56 0.82 -10.88
CA ALA A 117 -17.88 -0.56 -10.44
C ALA A 117 -17.04 -1.62 -11.19
N LYS A 118 -16.76 -1.41 -12.48
CA LYS A 118 -15.93 -2.32 -13.29
C LYS A 118 -14.45 -2.26 -12.87
N SER A 119 -13.90 -1.05 -12.64
CA SER A 119 -12.51 -0.89 -12.22
C SER A 119 -12.27 -1.37 -10.79
N ASN A 120 -13.30 -1.43 -9.94
CA ASN A 120 -13.19 -1.95 -8.59
C ASN A 120 -12.76 -3.42 -8.58
N GLU A 121 -13.36 -4.28 -9.41
CA GLU A 121 -12.96 -5.68 -9.52
C GLU A 121 -11.54 -5.87 -10.05
N GLU A 122 -11.12 -5.03 -11.00
CA GLU A 122 -9.74 -5.04 -11.52
C GLU A 122 -8.75 -4.64 -10.43
N ILE A 123 -9.07 -3.62 -9.64
CA ILE A 123 -8.24 -3.16 -8.51
C ILE A 123 -8.16 -4.25 -7.44
N LYS A 124 -9.29 -4.83 -7.01
CA LYS A 124 -9.32 -5.93 -6.05
C LYS A 124 -8.45 -7.10 -6.53
N SER A 125 -8.65 -7.53 -7.78
CA SER A 125 -7.85 -8.59 -8.38
C SER A 125 -6.36 -8.26 -8.44
N PHE A 126 -6.01 -7.01 -8.68
CA PHE A 126 -4.62 -6.57 -8.70
C PHE A 126 -4.00 -6.54 -7.29
N LEU A 127 -4.71 -6.00 -6.30
CA LEU A 127 -4.22 -5.87 -4.93
C LEU A 127 -3.94 -7.24 -4.28
N THR A 128 -4.82 -8.21 -4.50
CA THR A 128 -4.75 -9.54 -3.85
C THR A 128 -3.71 -10.48 -4.44
N ARG A 129 -3.04 -10.11 -5.55
CA ARG A 129 -2.01 -10.95 -6.14
C ARG A 129 -0.85 -11.20 -5.19
N GLN A 130 -0.42 -12.43 -5.12
CA GLN A 130 0.72 -12.87 -4.32
C GLN A 130 2.02 -12.90 -5.13
N LYS A 131 1.89 -13.05 -6.45
CA LYS A 131 3.00 -13.03 -7.41
C LYS A 131 2.59 -12.33 -8.68
N ASP A 132 3.56 -11.79 -9.37
CA ASP A 132 3.42 -11.20 -10.69
C ASP A 132 4.31 -11.96 -11.67
N THR A 133 3.75 -12.31 -12.83
CA THR A 133 4.47 -13.01 -13.90
C THR A 133 4.76 -12.01 -15.00
N TYR A 134 6.02 -11.72 -15.24
CA TYR A 134 6.42 -10.79 -16.30
C TYR A 134 7.82 -11.11 -16.82
N ARG A 135 8.12 -10.56 -18.01
CA ARG A 135 9.41 -10.68 -18.65
C ARG A 135 10.13 -9.32 -18.60
N ASN A 136 11.33 -9.29 -18.02
CA ASN A 136 12.15 -8.09 -18.12
C ASN A 136 12.59 -7.85 -19.58
N PRO A 137 12.89 -6.57 -19.94
CA PRO A 137 13.53 -6.29 -21.19
C PRO A 137 14.81 -7.14 -21.33
N TYR A 138 14.95 -7.83 -22.46
CA TYR A 138 16.05 -8.72 -22.81
C TYR A 138 16.03 -10.13 -22.16
N ASP A 139 15.12 -10.44 -21.25
CA ASP A 139 14.97 -11.80 -20.75
C ASP A 139 14.30 -12.70 -21.80
N LYS A 140 14.74 -13.97 -21.85
CA LYS A 140 14.25 -14.95 -22.81
C LYS A 140 12.90 -15.55 -22.41
N TYR A 141 12.61 -15.55 -21.10
CA TYR A 141 11.42 -16.17 -20.51
C TYR A 141 10.76 -15.24 -19.50
N GLU A 142 9.46 -15.47 -19.27
CA GLU A 142 8.73 -14.88 -18.16
C GLU A 142 9.15 -15.53 -16.84
N GLU A 143 9.20 -14.75 -15.78
CA GLU A 143 9.51 -15.21 -14.44
C GLU A 143 8.41 -14.85 -13.46
N ASP A 144 8.09 -15.78 -12.57
CA ASP A 144 7.23 -15.53 -11.42
C ASP A 144 8.00 -14.80 -10.32
N ARG A 145 7.54 -13.62 -9.95
CA ARG A 145 8.12 -12.85 -8.86
C ARG A 145 7.12 -12.66 -7.74
N LYS A 146 7.49 -13.12 -6.56
CA LYS A 146 6.69 -12.95 -5.34
C LYS A 146 6.62 -11.48 -4.96
N ARG A 147 5.41 -11.00 -4.69
CA ARG A 147 5.16 -9.61 -4.35
C ARG A 147 5.70 -9.28 -2.97
N GLN A 148 6.41 -8.16 -2.85
CA GLN A 148 6.98 -7.64 -1.61
C GLN A 148 6.40 -6.29 -1.20
N CYS A 149 5.68 -5.62 -2.10
CA CYS A 149 5.02 -4.35 -1.82
C CYS A 149 3.62 -4.56 -1.25
N ILE A 150 3.14 -3.52 -0.59
CA ILE A 150 1.73 -3.31 -0.24
C ILE A 150 1.23 -2.02 -0.89
N PHE A 151 -0.09 -1.86 -0.89
CA PHE A 151 -0.75 -0.71 -1.49
C PHE A 151 -1.41 0.16 -0.43
N ALA A 152 -1.29 1.47 -0.63
CA ALA A 152 -1.94 2.50 0.16
C ALA A 152 -2.77 3.38 -0.76
N GLY A 153 -3.80 4.00 -0.24
CA GLY A 153 -4.66 4.87 -1.02
C GLY A 153 -4.84 6.24 -0.38
N SER A 154 -4.96 7.27 -1.20
CA SER A 154 -5.37 8.58 -0.73
C SER A 154 -6.42 9.19 -1.66
N THR A 155 -7.41 9.86 -1.08
CA THR A 155 -8.45 10.55 -1.84
C THR A 155 -8.94 11.79 -1.10
N ASN A 156 -9.48 12.73 -1.86
CA ASN A 156 -10.14 13.93 -1.31
C ASN A 156 -11.66 13.73 -1.16
N THR A 157 -12.20 12.63 -1.70
CA THR A 157 -13.63 12.37 -1.78
C THR A 157 -14.03 11.24 -0.84
N ARG A 158 -15.05 11.45 -0.01
CA ARG A 158 -15.58 10.42 0.90
C ARG A 158 -16.33 9.29 0.17
N GLN A 159 -16.87 9.58 -1.02
CA GLN A 159 -17.62 8.63 -1.84
C GLN A 159 -16.75 8.09 -2.98
N PHE A 160 -15.73 7.33 -2.65
CA PHE A 160 -14.82 6.76 -3.65
C PHE A 160 -15.05 5.28 -3.90
N ILE A 161 -15.70 4.57 -2.97
CA ILE A 161 -16.04 3.16 -3.15
C ILE A 161 -17.48 3.08 -3.66
N PRO A 162 -17.74 2.48 -4.83
CA PRO A 162 -19.11 2.19 -5.28
C PRO A 162 -19.80 1.29 -4.25
N PHE A 163 -21.08 1.57 -4.00
CA PHE A 163 -21.88 0.76 -3.08
C PHE A 163 -22.00 -0.66 -3.63
N ASP A 164 -21.33 -1.60 -3.00
CA ASP A 164 -21.40 -3.02 -3.34
C ASP A 164 -22.26 -3.75 -2.31
N ARG A 165 -23.30 -4.47 -2.78
CA ARG A 165 -24.20 -5.26 -1.93
C ARG A 165 -23.54 -6.52 -1.37
N THR A 166 -22.36 -6.89 -1.84
CA THR A 166 -21.66 -8.11 -1.41
C THR A 166 -20.90 -7.93 -0.11
N GLY A 167 -20.76 -6.70 0.39
CA GLY A 167 -20.06 -6.42 1.66
C GLY A 167 -18.56 -6.67 1.65
N ALA A 168 -17.98 -6.83 0.47
CA ALA A 168 -16.54 -7.06 0.29
C ALA A 168 -15.82 -5.79 -0.17
#